data_00ede26befc183a21dbc829ff27f17a9
#
_entry.id   00ede26befc183a21dbc829ff27f17a9
#
_cell.length_a   1.000
_cell.length_b   1.000
_cell.length_c   1.000
_cell.angle_alpha   90.00
_cell.angle_beta   90.00
_cell.angle_gamma   90.00
#
_symmetry.space_group_name_H-M   'P 1'
#
loop_
_entity.id
_entity.type
_entity.pdbx_description
1 polymer ?
#
loop_
_entity_poly.entity_id
_entity_poly.type
_entity_poly.pdbx_seq_one_letter_code
_entity_poly.pdbx_strand_id
1 'polypeptide(L)'
;MSLLKSRFFVIATIGIIVAFVVQKSHRSGHPIPEVFGNVSPGFEDVLKVFRENYEHGWDKAEAGSAFSVYHKGEKVVDIWAGYADYEAEVLWKEDTMSILLSTTKGLSALCILVLADRGLIDFKETVAYYWPEFAQKGKEKITVEMLLEHEAGLAVISEELTFDLLRDRHAMDRVLAATEPLWEPGTTHGYHVISFGFYVDALVRRVDPRGRTVGQFFAQEIAEPFGIDAYIGTPLDVSHRVARLVLVRGSLADITYYLWTSHLFRALIYGFALGRCKTFTDVIKNCGEVCKMHQQEDPELRKLEFPSGNGIGSARAIAKLYGILANGGKLGNKTLLSPEFIDELAHDKRGQTGDFVFFNLPFRWKYGIEVIPQPNEDNNIFGASGVGGQIGYADKGRQIGYGFVTRFLSPVGLQLYDPRIQRLKESVLQALRTSRGKQ
;
A
#
# COMPACT_ATOMS: atom_id res chain seq x y z
N MET A 1 -46.48 5.34 20.29
CA MET A 1 -45.63 6.38 19.65
C MET A 1 -44.68 7.06 20.66
N SER A 2 -44.99 7.25 21.93
CA SER A 2 -44.11 7.88 22.92
C SER A 2 -42.91 7.02 23.36
N LEU A 3 -43.08 5.73 23.55
CA LEU A 3 -42.03 4.78 23.94
C LEU A 3 -40.94 4.58 22.84
N LEU A 4 -41.29 4.65 21.55
CA LEU A 4 -40.34 4.56 20.46
C LEU A 4 -39.46 5.83 20.38
N LYS A 5 -40.07 7.02 20.59
CA LYS A 5 -39.35 8.30 20.62
C LYS A 5 -38.37 8.37 21.80
N SER A 6 -38.79 7.86 22.98
CA SER A 6 -37.93 7.79 24.18
C SER A 6 -36.72 6.86 23.96
N ARG A 7 -36.91 5.67 23.34
CA ARG A 7 -35.81 4.73 23.04
C ARG A 7 -34.84 5.31 22.01
N PHE A 8 -35.37 6.01 20.99
CA PHE A 8 -34.51 6.68 19.99
C PHE A 8 -33.68 7.80 20.62
N PHE A 9 -34.28 8.58 21.55
CA PHE A 9 -33.55 9.64 22.26
C PHE A 9 -32.46 9.09 23.18
N VAL A 10 -32.72 8.00 23.89
CA VAL A 10 -31.76 7.34 24.76
C VAL A 10 -30.60 6.74 23.92
N ILE A 11 -30.89 6.10 22.82
CA ILE A 11 -29.86 5.53 21.92
C ILE A 11 -29.00 6.65 21.28
N ALA A 12 -29.62 7.76 20.85
CA ALA A 12 -28.91 8.90 20.32
C ALA A 12 -28.02 9.56 21.38
N THR A 13 -28.53 9.73 22.63
CA THR A 13 -27.76 10.30 23.75
C THR A 13 -26.58 9.40 24.15
N ILE A 14 -26.79 8.09 24.23
CA ILE A 14 -25.72 7.12 24.49
C ILE A 14 -24.69 7.17 23.32
N GLY A 15 -25.15 7.25 22.09
CA GLY A 15 -24.27 7.39 20.92
C GLY A 15 -23.41 8.67 20.99
N ILE A 16 -23.97 9.79 21.37
CA ILE A 16 -23.26 11.07 21.55
C ILE A 16 -22.27 10.99 22.72
N ILE A 17 -22.65 10.39 23.84
CA ILE A 17 -21.77 10.22 25.00
C ILE A 17 -20.61 9.29 24.66
N VAL A 18 -20.90 8.17 23.98
CA VAL A 18 -19.87 7.24 23.50
C VAL A 18 -18.95 7.94 22.51
N ALA A 19 -19.47 8.68 21.55
CA ALA A 19 -18.66 9.45 20.60
C ALA A 19 -17.76 10.48 21.31
N PHE A 20 -18.29 11.18 22.32
CA PHE A 20 -17.52 12.17 23.08
C PHE A 20 -16.45 11.53 23.98
N VAL A 21 -16.75 10.42 24.63
CA VAL A 21 -15.80 9.64 25.44
C VAL A 21 -14.71 9.05 24.54
N VAL A 22 -15.08 8.52 23.39
CA VAL A 22 -14.18 7.97 22.39
C VAL A 22 -13.26 9.07 21.83
N GLN A 23 -13.81 10.23 21.47
CA GLN A 23 -13.02 11.37 20.98
C GLN A 23 -12.04 11.89 22.05
N LYS A 24 -12.43 11.88 23.33
CA LYS A 24 -11.57 12.30 24.43
C LYS A 24 -10.47 11.28 24.75
N SER A 25 -10.74 9.99 24.60
CA SER A 25 -9.76 8.91 24.83
C SER A 25 -8.80 8.72 23.65
N HIS A 26 -9.15 9.20 22.45
CA HIS A 26 -8.28 9.18 21.28
C HIS A 26 -7.20 10.26 21.31
N ARG A 27 -7.36 11.30 22.12
CA ARG A 27 -6.28 12.30 22.29
C ARG A 27 -5.13 11.63 23.02
N SER A 28 -3.96 11.57 22.37
CA SER A 28 -2.74 11.13 23.04
C SER A 28 -2.52 12.01 24.27
N GLY A 29 -2.12 11.42 25.39
CA GLY A 29 -1.71 12.18 26.58
C GLY A 29 -0.38 12.92 26.39
N HIS A 30 0.23 12.80 25.21
CA HIS A 30 1.50 13.40 24.83
C HIS A 30 1.30 14.73 24.10
N PRO A 31 2.25 15.67 24.21
CA PRO A 31 2.20 16.92 23.48
C PRO A 31 2.20 16.66 21.96
N ILE A 32 1.48 17.53 21.23
CA ILE A 32 1.46 17.47 19.77
C ILE A 32 2.88 17.68 19.26
N PRO A 33 3.41 16.79 18.39
CA PRO A 33 4.77 16.91 17.91
C PRO A 33 4.94 18.13 17.01
N GLU A 34 6.13 18.70 17.02
CA GLU A 34 6.51 19.71 16.05
C GLU A 34 6.53 19.11 14.64
N VAL A 35 6.00 19.86 13.68
CA VAL A 35 6.01 19.47 12.26
C VAL A 35 7.20 20.12 11.60
N PHE A 36 8.05 19.30 10.98
CA PHE A 36 9.24 19.69 10.25
C PHE A 36 9.02 19.57 8.74
N GLY A 37 9.92 20.16 7.98
CA GLY A 37 9.92 20.08 6.53
C GLY A 37 9.46 21.36 5.87
N ASN A 38 9.06 21.27 4.57
CA ASN A 38 8.74 22.42 3.76
C ASN A 38 7.51 22.17 2.89
N VAL A 39 6.77 23.26 2.64
CA VAL A 39 5.69 23.32 1.65
C VAL A 39 5.92 24.50 0.72
N SER A 40 5.62 24.33 -0.56
CA SER A 40 5.67 25.42 -1.53
C SER A 40 4.58 26.46 -1.26
N PRO A 41 4.77 27.73 -1.68
CA PRO A 41 3.74 28.77 -1.57
C PRO A 41 2.40 28.31 -2.15
N GLY A 42 1.31 28.47 -1.37
CA GLY A 42 -0.04 28.03 -1.69
C GLY A 42 -0.41 26.63 -1.16
N PHE A 43 0.54 25.90 -0.53
CA PHE A 43 0.29 24.59 0.10
C PHE A 43 0.34 24.65 1.64
N GLU A 44 0.31 25.84 2.25
CA GLU A 44 0.44 26.03 3.69
C GLU A 44 -0.65 25.32 4.49
N ASP A 45 -1.87 25.24 3.95
CA ASP A 45 -2.97 24.51 4.57
C ASP A 45 -2.70 23.00 4.72
N VAL A 46 -1.84 22.41 3.88
CA VAL A 46 -1.46 21.00 3.99
C VAL A 46 -0.69 20.75 5.29
N LEU A 47 0.23 21.66 5.65
CA LEU A 47 0.98 21.59 6.90
C LEU A 47 0.03 21.70 8.12
N LYS A 48 -0.96 22.59 8.05
CA LYS A 48 -1.99 22.72 9.09
C LYS A 48 -2.78 21.42 9.24
N VAL A 49 -3.27 20.84 8.14
CA VAL A 49 -4.04 19.59 8.16
C VAL A 49 -3.22 18.42 8.67
N PHE A 50 -1.92 18.36 8.33
CA PHE A 50 -1.01 17.33 8.85
C PHE A 50 -0.87 17.42 10.37
N ARG A 51 -0.73 18.62 10.91
CA ARG A 51 -0.72 18.87 12.37
C ARG A 51 -2.03 18.49 13.04
N GLU A 52 -3.17 18.84 12.41
CA GLU A 52 -4.49 18.50 12.91
C GLU A 52 -4.74 16.98 13.00
N ASN A 53 -4.07 16.15 12.20
CA ASN A 53 -4.14 14.70 12.34
C ASN A 53 -3.64 14.23 13.71
N TYR A 54 -2.60 14.87 14.26
CA TYR A 54 -2.13 14.63 15.62
C TYR A 54 -3.07 15.25 16.68
N GLU A 55 -3.56 16.46 16.45
CA GLU A 55 -4.49 17.14 17.36
C GLU A 55 -5.80 16.38 17.58
N HIS A 56 -6.29 15.73 16.51
CA HIS A 56 -7.48 14.88 16.55
C HIS A 56 -7.20 13.46 17.04
N GLY A 57 -5.93 13.09 17.24
CA GLY A 57 -5.50 11.76 17.64
C GLY A 57 -5.63 10.68 16.57
N TRP A 58 -5.80 11.05 15.29
CA TRP A 58 -5.77 10.11 14.18
C TRP A 58 -4.35 9.62 13.88
N ASP A 59 -3.37 10.50 14.03
CA ASP A 59 -1.97 10.12 14.21
C ASP A 59 -1.60 10.24 15.69
N LYS A 60 -0.58 9.49 16.13
CA LYS A 60 -0.18 9.46 17.54
C LYS A 60 1.12 10.21 17.71
N ALA A 61 1.23 11.03 18.74
CA ALA A 61 2.42 11.82 19.02
C ALA A 61 3.67 10.95 19.24
N GLU A 62 3.49 9.78 19.88
CA GLU A 62 4.50 8.77 20.08
C GLU A 62 4.85 7.97 18.83
N ALA A 63 4.10 8.16 17.75
CA ALA A 63 4.37 7.54 16.46
C ALA A 63 4.59 8.63 15.41
N GLY A 64 5.62 8.47 14.57
CA GLY A 64 5.90 9.43 13.52
C GLY A 64 5.23 9.07 12.21
N SER A 65 5.07 10.08 11.38
CA SER A 65 4.62 9.96 10.00
C SER A 65 5.25 11.02 9.12
N ALA A 66 5.21 10.79 7.80
CA ALA A 66 5.67 11.74 6.80
C ALA A 66 4.71 11.76 5.60
N PHE A 67 4.54 12.93 5.02
CA PHE A 67 3.75 13.14 3.82
C PHE A 67 4.51 13.97 2.79
N SER A 68 4.57 13.50 1.57
CA SER A 68 5.20 14.22 0.47
C SER A 68 4.30 14.24 -0.76
N VAL A 69 4.43 15.32 -1.54
CA VAL A 69 3.70 15.52 -2.81
C VAL A 69 4.64 16.07 -3.86
N TYR A 70 4.61 15.44 -5.03
CA TYR A 70 5.19 15.97 -6.26
C TYR A 70 4.07 16.43 -7.19
N HIS A 71 4.17 17.65 -7.72
CA HIS A 71 3.26 18.21 -8.70
C HIS A 71 4.05 18.69 -9.91
N LYS A 72 3.70 18.21 -11.09
CA LYS A 72 4.40 18.54 -12.36
C LYS A 72 5.91 18.30 -12.30
N GLY A 73 6.32 17.23 -11.60
CA GLY A 73 7.71 16.86 -11.41
C GLY A 73 8.44 17.57 -10.26
N GLU A 74 7.85 18.62 -9.67
CA GLU A 74 8.44 19.39 -8.57
C GLU A 74 7.89 18.95 -7.21
N LYS A 75 8.75 18.91 -6.20
CA LYS A 75 8.37 18.60 -4.82
C LYS A 75 7.71 19.81 -4.17
N VAL A 76 6.39 19.76 -3.96
CA VAL A 76 5.60 20.87 -3.41
C VAL A 76 5.23 20.72 -1.94
N VAL A 77 5.25 19.48 -1.41
CA VAL A 77 5.06 19.18 0.01
C VAL A 77 6.08 18.14 0.42
N ASP A 78 6.72 18.35 1.56
CA ASP A 78 7.65 17.40 2.16
C ASP A 78 7.74 17.66 3.66
N ILE A 79 6.89 16.99 4.43
CA ILE A 79 6.67 17.26 5.86
C ILE A 79 6.65 15.96 6.66
N TRP A 80 7.11 16.04 7.91
CA TRP A 80 7.15 14.92 8.84
C TRP A 80 7.04 15.40 10.29
N ALA A 81 6.63 14.50 11.20
CA ALA A 81 6.53 14.78 12.62
C ALA A 81 6.60 13.49 13.45
N GLY A 82 6.76 13.65 14.76
CA GLY A 82 6.73 12.58 15.75
C GLY A 82 8.05 11.79 15.83
N TYR A 83 7.96 10.53 16.26
CA TYR A 83 9.12 9.68 16.55
C TYR A 83 9.27 8.55 15.55
N ALA A 84 10.50 8.28 15.13
CA ALA A 84 10.89 7.05 14.43
C ALA A 84 10.98 5.86 15.39
N ASP A 85 11.45 6.11 16.61
CA ASP A 85 11.45 5.20 17.75
C ASP A 85 11.16 6.01 19.02
N TYR A 86 9.98 5.81 19.62
CA TYR A 86 9.57 6.57 20.80
C TYR A 86 10.30 6.13 22.05
N GLU A 87 10.51 4.85 22.21
CA GLU A 87 11.17 4.25 23.36
C GLU A 87 12.64 4.65 23.45
N ALA A 88 13.29 4.87 22.30
CA ALA A 88 14.66 5.35 22.18
C ALA A 88 14.76 6.88 21.99
N GLU A 89 13.63 7.60 22.05
CA GLU A 89 13.54 9.05 21.84
C GLU A 89 14.12 9.54 20.50
N VAL A 90 14.09 8.68 19.47
CA VAL A 90 14.56 9.02 18.13
C VAL A 90 13.47 9.73 17.35
N LEU A 91 13.63 11.01 17.08
CA LEU A 91 12.69 11.79 16.28
C LEU A 91 12.67 11.32 14.82
N TRP A 92 11.50 11.45 14.17
CA TRP A 92 11.37 11.29 12.73
C TRP A 92 12.16 12.38 12.01
N LYS A 93 12.94 11.99 11.01
CA LYS A 93 13.78 12.89 10.20
C LYS A 93 13.35 12.85 8.74
N GLU A 94 13.93 13.73 7.94
CA GLU A 94 13.63 13.82 6.49
C GLU A 94 13.97 12.55 5.72
N ASP A 95 14.93 11.76 6.20
CA ASP A 95 15.40 10.52 5.59
C ASP A 95 14.90 9.26 6.31
N THR A 96 13.99 9.42 7.29
CA THR A 96 13.36 8.30 7.97
C THR A 96 12.50 7.52 7.00
N MET A 97 12.66 6.21 7.01
CA MET A 97 11.88 5.26 6.21
C MET A 97 10.92 4.46 7.08
N SER A 98 9.89 3.93 6.48
CA SER A 98 8.97 2.98 7.11
C SER A 98 8.78 1.75 6.24
N ILE A 99 8.35 0.65 6.85
CA ILE A 99 7.92 -0.54 6.11
C ILE A 99 6.65 -0.17 5.34
N LEU A 100 6.68 -0.44 4.04
CA LEU A 100 5.62 -0.07 3.11
C LEU A 100 4.44 -1.05 3.14
N LEU A 101 4.62 -2.22 3.75
CA LEU A 101 3.64 -3.30 3.72
C LEU A 101 3.18 -3.55 2.27
N SER A 102 1.88 -3.69 2.03
CA SER A 102 1.38 -4.00 0.68
C SER A 102 1.65 -2.92 -0.38
N THR A 103 2.04 -1.69 -0.01
CA THR A 103 2.53 -0.71 -0.98
C THR A 103 3.77 -1.22 -1.74
N THR A 104 4.49 -2.18 -1.16
CA THR A 104 5.59 -2.93 -1.81
C THR A 104 5.16 -3.59 -3.11
N LYS A 105 3.90 -4.07 -3.21
CA LYS A 105 3.39 -4.71 -4.43
C LYS A 105 3.42 -3.76 -5.63
N GLY A 106 3.17 -2.46 -5.40
CA GLY A 106 3.30 -1.45 -6.44
C GLY A 106 4.73 -1.32 -6.97
N LEU A 107 5.74 -1.42 -6.07
CA LEU A 107 7.14 -1.43 -6.48
C LEU A 107 7.49 -2.69 -7.28
N SER A 108 6.98 -3.84 -6.84
CA SER A 108 7.19 -5.13 -7.52
C SER A 108 6.47 -5.16 -8.88
N ALA A 109 5.25 -4.64 -8.96
CA ALA A 109 4.50 -4.52 -10.21
C ALA A 109 5.21 -3.61 -11.22
N LEU A 110 5.82 -2.50 -10.76
CA LEU A 110 6.61 -1.64 -11.64
C LEU A 110 7.79 -2.36 -12.28
N CYS A 111 8.42 -3.33 -11.61
CA CYS A 111 9.48 -4.13 -12.21
C CYS A 111 8.98 -4.92 -13.41
N ILE A 112 7.82 -5.56 -13.29
CA ILE A 112 7.23 -6.33 -14.40
C ILE A 112 6.71 -5.42 -15.52
N LEU A 113 6.16 -4.24 -15.17
CA LEU A 113 5.74 -3.23 -16.14
C LEU A 113 6.93 -2.72 -16.97
N VAL A 114 8.06 -2.44 -16.34
CA VAL A 114 9.30 -2.03 -17.06
C VAL A 114 9.80 -3.13 -17.98
N LEU A 115 9.70 -4.39 -17.57
CA LEU A 115 10.07 -5.53 -18.45
C LEU A 115 9.10 -5.67 -19.63
N ALA A 116 7.81 -5.44 -19.42
CA ALA A 116 6.82 -5.45 -20.48
C ALA A 116 7.01 -4.28 -21.46
N ASP A 117 7.30 -3.09 -20.97
CA ASP A 117 7.61 -1.91 -21.78
C ASP A 117 8.86 -2.11 -22.66
N ARG A 118 9.78 -2.96 -22.22
CA ARG A 118 10.96 -3.39 -23.00
C ARG A 118 10.69 -4.57 -23.94
N GLY A 119 9.45 -5.07 -24.00
CA GLY A 119 9.05 -6.21 -24.84
C GLY A 119 9.59 -7.56 -24.37
N LEU A 120 10.02 -7.68 -23.10
CA LEU A 120 10.58 -8.91 -22.54
C LEU A 120 9.50 -9.84 -21.96
N ILE A 121 8.32 -9.34 -21.68
CA ILE A 121 7.16 -10.12 -21.24
C ILE A 121 5.88 -9.56 -21.86
N ASP A 122 5.01 -10.45 -22.33
CA ASP A 122 3.66 -10.12 -22.82
C ASP A 122 2.63 -10.53 -21.77
N PHE A 123 1.77 -9.61 -21.37
CA PHE A 123 0.73 -9.86 -20.37
C PHE A 123 -0.36 -10.83 -20.83
N LYS A 124 -0.56 -10.97 -22.15
CA LYS A 124 -1.51 -11.91 -22.76
C LYS A 124 -0.95 -13.32 -22.89
N GLU A 125 0.37 -13.46 -22.81
CA GLU A 125 1.01 -14.76 -22.85
C GLU A 125 0.81 -15.52 -21.53
N THR A 126 0.88 -16.83 -21.57
CA THR A 126 0.73 -17.66 -20.38
C THR A 126 1.96 -17.56 -19.47
N VAL A 127 1.75 -17.67 -18.15
CA VAL A 127 2.84 -17.80 -17.18
C VAL A 127 3.71 -19.01 -17.52
N ALA A 128 3.09 -20.10 -17.98
CA ALA A 128 3.74 -21.35 -18.37
C ALA A 128 4.74 -21.17 -19.53
N TYR A 129 4.53 -20.19 -20.40
CA TYR A 129 5.48 -19.86 -21.47
C TYR A 129 6.85 -19.42 -20.92
N TYR A 130 6.82 -18.60 -19.87
CA TYR A 130 8.04 -18.10 -19.20
C TYR A 130 8.53 -19.04 -18.09
N TRP A 131 7.62 -19.86 -17.55
CA TRP A 131 7.88 -20.76 -16.44
C TRP A 131 7.19 -22.12 -16.66
N PRO A 132 7.81 -23.05 -17.43
CA PRO A 132 7.18 -24.31 -17.82
C PRO A 132 6.70 -25.17 -16.65
N GLU A 133 7.44 -25.19 -15.53
CA GLU A 133 7.09 -25.98 -14.35
C GLU A 133 5.80 -25.47 -13.64
N PHE A 134 5.39 -24.26 -13.94
CA PHE A 134 4.12 -23.69 -13.45
C PHE A 134 2.90 -24.39 -14.08
N ALA A 135 3.04 -24.99 -15.27
CA ALA A 135 1.97 -25.65 -16.03
C ALA A 135 1.50 -26.96 -15.39
N GLN A 136 0.89 -26.88 -14.22
CA GLN A 136 0.33 -28.00 -13.46
C GLN A 136 -0.85 -27.54 -12.61
N LYS A 137 -1.65 -28.49 -12.13
CA LYS A 137 -2.80 -28.22 -11.25
C LYS A 137 -3.84 -27.27 -11.85
N GLY A 138 -4.05 -27.30 -13.17
CA GLY A 138 -5.02 -26.45 -13.85
C GLY A 138 -4.53 -25.03 -14.14
N LYS A 139 -3.21 -24.78 -14.07
CA LYS A 139 -2.61 -23.45 -14.28
C LYS A 139 -2.12 -23.18 -15.69
N GLU A 140 -2.27 -24.14 -16.59
CA GLU A 140 -1.70 -24.13 -17.96
C GLU A 140 -2.12 -22.90 -18.78
N LYS A 141 -3.32 -22.36 -18.49
CA LYS A 141 -3.93 -21.24 -19.20
C LYS A 141 -3.85 -19.91 -18.47
N ILE A 142 -3.26 -19.88 -17.28
CA ILE A 142 -3.12 -18.63 -16.51
C ILE A 142 -2.19 -17.70 -17.29
N THR A 143 -2.70 -16.54 -17.71
CA THR A 143 -1.91 -15.50 -18.33
C THR A 143 -1.16 -14.67 -17.29
N VAL A 144 -0.14 -13.94 -17.71
CA VAL A 144 0.57 -13.00 -16.85
C VAL A 144 -0.40 -11.92 -16.34
N GLU A 145 -1.32 -11.44 -17.19
CA GLU A 145 -2.37 -10.47 -16.78
C GLU A 145 -3.26 -11.03 -15.66
N MET A 146 -3.78 -12.25 -15.79
CA MET A 146 -4.58 -12.90 -14.73
C MET A 146 -3.84 -12.98 -13.40
N LEU A 147 -2.55 -13.29 -13.45
CA LEU A 147 -1.72 -13.35 -12.25
C LEU A 147 -1.56 -11.98 -11.60
N LEU A 148 -1.25 -10.95 -12.39
CA LEU A 148 -1.05 -9.58 -11.93
C LEU A 148 -2.35 -8.93 -11.44
N GLU A 149 -3.50 -9.27 -12.02
CA GLU A 149 -4.80 -8.74 -11.64
C GLU A 149 -5.50 -9.57 -10.54
N HIS A 150 -4.76 -10.48 -9.90
CA HIS A 150 -5.26 -11.32 -8.80
C HIS A 150 -6.39 -12.28 -9.20
N GLU A 151 -6.47 -12.66 -10.48
CA GLU A 151 -7.49 -13.56 -11.04
C GLU A 151 -7.02 -15.02 -11.12
N ALA A 152 -5.76 -15.28 -10.81
CA ALA A 152 -5.14 -16.59 -10.97
C ALA A 152 -5.61 -17.66 -9.94
N GLY A 153 -6.34 -17.28 -8.89
CA GLY A 153 -6.75 -18.21 -7.83
C GLY A 153 -5.65 -18.59 -6.85
N LEU A 154 -4.49 -17.98 -6.91
CA LEU A 154 -3.27 -18.37 -6.19
C LEU A 154 -3.04 -17.56 -4.91
N ALA A 155 -4.11 -17.19 -4.20
CA ALA A 155 -4.04 -16.35 -3.00
C ALA A 155 -3.42 -17.06 -1.79
N VAL A 156 -3.56 -18.39 -1.67
CA VAL A 156 -3.00 -19.21 -0.59
C VAL A 156 -1.87 -20.06 -1.15
N ILE A 157 -0.70 -19.99 -0.55
CA ILE A 157 0.46 -20.83 -0.89
C ILE A 157 0.24 -22.23 -0.26
N SER A 158 0.65 -23.30 -0.94
CA SER A 158 0.41 -24.68 -0.49
C SER A 158 1.15 -25.06 0.80
N GLU A 159 2.20 -24.33 1.14
CA GLU A 159 3.02 -24.56 2.34
C GLU A 159 3.09 -23.30 3.19
N GLU A 160 3.40 -23.46 4.49
CA GLU A 160 3.65 -22.34 5.39
C GLU A 160 4.97 -21.66 5.03
N LEU A 161 4.97 -20.34 4.99
CA LEU A 161 6.17 -19.54 4.76
C LEU A 161 7.10 -19.60 5.99
N THR A 162 8.32 -20.02 5.73
CA THR A 162 9.42 -19.98 6.70
C THR A 162 10.54 -19.08 6.21
N PHE A 163 11.41 -18.64 7.12
CA PHE A 163 12.58 -17.87 6.72
C PHE A 163 13.54 -18.66 5.84
N ASP A 164 13.61 -20.00 6.01
CA ASP A 164 14.42 -20.85 5.15
C ASP A 164 13.86 -20.92 3.74
N LEU A 165 12.53 -21.01 3.60
CA LEU A 165 11.87 -20.93 2.29
C LEU A 165 12.11 -19.58 1.62
N LEU A 166 12.13 -18.46 2.37
CA LEU A 166 12.48 -17.15 1.81
C LEU A 166 13.94 -17.05 1.32
N ARG A 167 14.86 -17.80 1.94
CA ARG A 167 16.27 -17.83 1.54
C ARG A 167 16.51 -18.71 0.31
N ASP A 168 15.71 -19.77 0.13
CA ASP A 168 15.83 -20.71 -1.00
C ASP A 168 14.78 -20.42 -2.07
N ARG A 169 15.16 -19.60 -3.05
CA ARG A 169 14.28 -19.24 -4.17
C ARG A 169 13.87 -20.42 -5.03
N HIS A 170 14.71 -21.44 -5.15
CA HIS A 170 14.36 -22.64 -5.91
C HIS A 170 13.33 -23.49 -5.16
N ALA A 171 13.44 -23.59 -3.83
CA ALA A 171 12.40 -24.21 -3.01
C ALA A 171 11.09 -23.42 -3.12
N MET A 172 11.15 -22.08 -3.02
CA MET A 172 9.97 -21.22 -3.21
C MET A 172 9.32 -21.46 -4.57
N ASP A 173 10.09 -21.49 -5.65
CA ASP A 173 9.58 -21.76 -7.01
C ASP A 173 8.85 -23.11 -7.08
N ARG A 174 9.40 -24.17 -6.46
CA ARG A 174 8.72 -25.49 -6.42
C ARG A 174 7.38 -25.42 -5.67
N VAL A 175 7.33 -24.74 -4.52
CA VAL A 175 6.11 -24.57 -3.74
C VAL A 175 5.05 -23.79 -4.54
N LEU A 176 5.44 -22.70 -5.16
CA LEU A 176 4.54 -21.86 -5.97
C LEU A 176 4.03 -22.63 -7.20
N ALA A 177 4.91 -23.38 -7.89
CA ALA A 177 4.52 -24.20 -9.02
C ALA A 177 3.56 -25.32 -8.62
N ALA A 178 3.72 -25.91 -7.42
CA ALA A 178 2.85 -26.95 -6.91
C ALA A 178 1.53 -26.44 -6.30
N THR A 179 1.39 -25.14 -6.07
CA THR A 179 0.17 -24.54 -5.51
C THR A 179 -1.00 -24.67 -6.49
N GLU A 180 -2.16 -25.09 -5.97
CA GLU A 180 -3.41 -25.27 -6.72
C GLU A 180 -4.27 -24.00 -6.61
N PRO A 181 -4.92 -23.54 -7.71
CA PRO A 181 -5.86 -22.42 -7.66
C PRO A 181 -7.06 -22.71 -6.76
N LEU A 182 -7.50 -21.71 -6.00
CA LEU A 182 -8.69 -21.78 -5.13
C LEU A 182 -10.00 -21.63 -5.90
N TRP A 183 -9.94 -21.08 -7.10
CA TRP A 183 -11.05 -20.91 -8.04
C TRP A 183 -10.54 -21.06 -9.46
N GLU A 184 -11.46 -21.29 -10.39
CA GLU A 184 -11.13 -21.34 -11.83
C GLU A 184 -10.52 -20.01 -12.27
N PRO A 185 -9.25 -20.00 -12.74
CA PRO A 185 -8.56 -18.78 -13.14
C PRO A 185 -9.34 -17.94 -14.15
N GLY A 186 -9.38 -16.63 -13.93
CA GLY A 186 -10.10 -15.67 -14.77
C GLY A 186 -11.59 -15.53 -14.49
N THR A 187 -12.19 -16.31 -13.58
CA THR A 187 -13.64 -16.24 -13.27
C THR A 187 -13.98 -15.23 -12.19
N THR A 188 -13.07 -14.95 -11.32
CA THR A 188 -13.17 -13.95 -10.24
C THR A 188 -11.79 -13.47 -9.85
N HIS A 189 -11.71 -12.38 -9.08
CA HIS A 189 -10.46 -11.96 -8.48
C HIS A 189 -10.51 -12.07 -6.96
N GLY A 190 -9.35 -12.28 -6.37
CA GLY A 190 -9.16 -12.32 -4.92
C GLY A 190 -7.73 -11.95 -4.57
N TYR A 191 -7.57 -10.94 -3.75
CA TYR A 191 -6.29 -10.35 -3.44
C TYR A 191 -5.24 -11.36 -2.97
N HIS A 192 -4.19 -11.57 -3.76
CA HIS A 192 -3.07 -12.46 -3.45
C HIS A 192 -2.13 -11.77 -2.44
N VAL A 193 -2.62 -11.63 -1.20
CA VAL A 193 -2.01 -10.79 -0.14
C VAL A 193 -0.52 -11.06 0.04
N ILE A 194 -0.16 -12.34 0.05
CA ILE A 194 1.20 -12.82 0.35
C ILE A 194 1.89 -13.34 -0.92
N SER A 195 1.22 -14.14 -1.70
CA SER A 195 1.80 -14.89 -2.81
C SER A 195 2.18 -14.02 -4.02
N PHE A 196 1.49 -12.89 -4.24
CA PHE A 196 1.69 -12.02 -5.41
C PHE A 196 3.15 -11.72 -5.72
N GLY A 197 3.88 -11.18 -4.74
CA GLY A 197 5.26 -10.75 -4.96
C GLY A 197 6.21 -11.91 -5.28
N PHE A 198 5.96 -13.10 -4.75
CA PHE A 198 6.78 -14.27 -5.05
C PHE A 198 6.57 -14.76 -6.48
N TYR A 199 5.33 -14.74 -6.98
CA TYR A 199 5.06 -15.03 -8.39
C TYR A 199 5.66 -13.98 -9.32
N VAL A 200 5.59 -12.69 -8.95
CA VAL A 200 6.25 -11.61 -9.70
C VAL A 200 7.76 -11.79 -9.69
N ASP A 201 8.38 -12.12 -8.55
CA ASP A 201 9.83 -12.39 -8.46
C ASP A 201 10.23 -13.57 -9.34
N ALA A 202 9.45 -14.64 -9.32
CA ALA A 202 9.71 -15.82 -10.15
C ALA A 202 9.66 -15.48 -11.66
N LEU A 203 8.74 -14.63 -12.09
CA LEU A 203 8.66 -14.15 -13.48
C LEU A 203 9.81 -13.19 -13.80
N VAL A 204 10.06 -12.18 -12.97
CA VAL A 204 11.17 -11.23 -13.19
C VAL A 204 12.49 -11.96 -13.37
N ARG A 205 12.83 -12.92 -12.51
CA ARG A 205 14.07 -13.70 -12.62
C ARG A 205 14.18 -14.51 -13.91
N ARG A 206 13.06 -14.89 -14.52
CA ARG A 206 13.05 -15.69 -15.76
C ARG A 206 13.11 -14.83 -17.02
N VAL A 207 12.53 -13.64 -16.98
CA VAL A 207 12.45 -12.78 -18.17
C VAL A 207 13.53 -11.70 -18.19
N ASP A 208 14.07 -11.33 -17.03
CA ASP A 208 15.23 -10.42 -16.98
C ASP A 208 16.47 -11.13 -17.53
N PRO A 209 17.15 -10.59 -18.57
CA PRO A 209 18.35 -11.22 -19.15
C PRO A 209 19.50 -11.44 -18.15
N ARG A 210 19.49 -10.72 -17.02
CA ARG A 210 20.50 -10.87 -15.96
C ARG A 210 20.03 -11.79 -14.82
N GLY A 211 18.81 -12.31 -14.87
CA GLY A 211 18.25 -13.22 -13.87
C GLY A 211 18.13 -12.59 -12.46
N ARG A 212 17.97 -11.29 -12.39
CA ARG A 212 17.88 -10.55 -11.12
C ARG A 212 16.57 -10.81 -10.40
N THR A 213 16.61 -10.75 -9.09
CA THR A 213 15.41 -10.72 -8.26
C THR A 213 14.66 -9.40 -8.41
N VAL A 214 13.40 -9.35 -7.95
CA VAL A 214 12.62 -8.10 -7.94
C VAL A 214 13.35 -6.99 -7.19
N GLY A 215 13.97 -7.28 -6.02
CA GLY A 215 14.70 -6.28 -5.27
C GLY A 215 15.93 -5.76 -6.00
N GLN A 216 16.70 -6.65 -6.62
CA GLN A 216 17.87 -6.28 -7.43
C GLN A 216 17.49 -5.50 -8.69
N PHE A 217 16.41 -5.94 -9.36
CA PHE A 217 15.89 -5.23 -10.54
C PHE A 217 15.38 -3.84 -10.15
N PHE A 218 14.56 -3.75 -9.11
CA PHE A 218 14.06 -2.47 -8.59
C PHE A 218 15.19 -1.51 -8.26
N ALA A 219 16.20 -1.97 -7.52
CA ALA A 219 17.35 -1.14 -7.15
C ALA A 219 18.06 -0.58 -8.39
N GLN A 220 18.42 -1.44 -9.35
CA GLN A 220 19.30 -1.09 -10.46
C GLN A 220 18.60 -0.40 -11.64
N GLU A 221 17.31 -0.71 -11.88
CA GLU A 221 16.57 -0.17 -13.04
C GLU A 221 15.62 0.97 -12.64
N ILE A 222 15.21 1.05 -11.37
CA ILE A 222 14.24 2.04 -10.91
C ILE A 222 14.84 2.95 -9.83
N ALA A 223 15.28 2.39 -8.71
CA ALA A 223 15.66 3.19 -7.55
C ALA A 223 16.89 4.06 -7.83
N GLU A 224 18.02 3.47 -8.22
CA GLU A 224 19.27 4.18 -8.50
C GLU A 224 19.14 5.18 -9.66
N PRO A 225 18.60 4.80 -10.86
CA PRO A 225 18.53 5.74 -11.98
C PRO A 225 17.64 6.96 -11.73
N PHE A 226 16.60 6.81 -10.91
CA PHE A 226 15.64 7.88 -10.64
C PHE A 226 15.81 8.52 -9.26
N GLY A 227 16.79 8.07 -8.47
CA GLY A 227 17.06 8.57 -7.12
C GLY A 227 15.86 8.36 -6.19
N ILE A 228 15.35 7.12 -6.14
CA ILE A 228 14.25 6.69 -5.28
C ILE A 228 14.83 5.97 -4.08
N ASP A 229 14.69 6.57 -2.91
CA ASP A 229 15.17 6.03 -1.64
C ASP A 229 14.16 5.01 -1.07
N ALA A 230 14.07 3.87 -1.74
CA ALA A 230 13.22 2.75 -1.38
C ALA A 230 13.89 1.42 -1.75
N TYR A 231 13.55 0.34 -1.04
CA TYR A 231 14.22 -0.95 -1.13
C TYR A 231 13.21 -2.09 -1.02
N ILE A 232 13.47 -3.19 -1.72
CA ILE A 232 12.86 -4.50 -1.50
C ILE A 232 14.02 -5.43 -1.13
N GLY A 233 14.07 -5.89 0.14
CA GLY A 233 15.29 -6.44 0.72
C GLY A 233 16.23 -5.31 1.15
N THR A 234 16.09 -4.86 2.40
CA THR A 234 16.75 -3.65 2.91
C THR A 234 18.23 -3.90 3.21
N PRO A 235 19.16 -3.14 2.64
CA PRO A 235 20.56 -3.20 3.02
C PRO A 235 20.79 -2.83 4.49
N LEU A 236 21.78 -3.45 5.14
CA LEU A 236 22.04 -3.22 6.56
C LEU A 236 22.50 -1.80 6.88
N ASP A 237 23.26 -1.19 5.98
CA ASP A 237 23.79 0.16 6.13
C ASP A 237 22.70 1.24 6.20
N VAL A 238 21.55 1.02 5.58
CA VAL A 238 20.40 1.94 5.66
C VAL A 238 19.37 1.54 6.72
N SER A 239 19.54 0.39 7.36
CA SER A 239 18.57 -0.18 8.30
C SER A 239 18.33 0.69 9.54
N HIS A 240 19.31 1.49 9.93
CA HIS A 240 19.22 2.43 11.05
C HIS A 240 18.25 3.61 10.81
N ARG A 241 17.83 3.83 9.56
CA ARG A 241 16.85 4.87 9.17
C ARG A 241 15.42 4.37 9.23
N VAL A 242 15.21 3.09 9.49
CA VAL A 242 13.87 2.48 9.46
C VAL A 242 13.16 2.69 10.79
N ALA A 243 12.02 3.36 10.75
CA ALA A 243 11.18 3.58 11.92
C ALA A 243 10.64 2.26 12.47
N ARG A 244 10.65 2.14 13.80
CA ARG A 244 10.11 0.99 14.51
C ARG A 244 8.59 0.99 14.49
N LEU A 245 7.96 -0.11 14.05
CA LEU A 245 6.51 -0.19 13.94
C LEU A 245 5.81 -0.10 15.30
N VAL A 246 4.68 0.59 15.35
CA VAL A 246 3.75 0.60 16.47
C VAL A 246 2.51 -0.17 16.09
N LEU A 247 2.29 -1.30 16.74
CA LEU A 247 1.03 -2.02 16.65
C LEU A 247 -0.02 -1.31 17.50
N VAL A 248 -1.20 -1.15 16.93
CA VAL A 248 -2.36 -0.62 17.67
C VAL A 248 -2.69 -1.57 18.80
N ARG A 249 -2.44 -1.15 20.02
CA ARG A 249 -3.11 -1.76 21.18
C ARG A 249 -4.53 -1.19 21.20
N GLY A 250 -5.47 -1.96 20.57
CA GLY A 250 -6.86 -1.53 20.52
C GLY A 250 -7.46 -1.42 21.92
N SER A 251 -7.65 -0.21 22.39
CA SER A 251 -8.52 0.03 23.55
C SER A 251 -9.98 -0.26 23.14
N LEU A 252 -10.85 -0.54 24.10
CA LEU A 252 -12.28 -0.66 23.82
C LEU A 252 -12.84 0.59 23.14
N ALA A 253 -12.28 1.75 23.45
CA ALA A 253 -12.62 3.01 22.82
C ALA A 253 -12.19 3.07 21.35
N ASP A 254 -11.00 2.55 21.01
CA ASP A 254 -10.55 2.45 19.62
C ASP A 254 -11.47 1.52 18.82
N ILE A 255 -11.82 0.36 19.37
CA ILE A 255 -12.73 -0.59 18.73
C ILE A 255 -14.09 0.07 18.44
N THR A 256 -14.67 0.77 19.43
CA THR A 256 -15.96 1.45 19.25
C THR A 256 -15.88 2.59 18.25
N TYR A 257 -14.79 3.34 18.24
CA TYR A 257 -14.54 4.38 17.25
C TYR A 257 -14.48 3.82 15.84
N TYR A 258 -13.70 2.75 15.62
CA TYR A 258 -13.58 2.14 14.32
C TYR A 258 -14.86 1.43 13.85
N LEU A 259 -15.62 0.84 14.76
CA LEU A 259 -16.96 0.32 14.46
C LEU A 259 -17.90 1.43 13.97
N TRP A 260 -17.76 2.63 14.50
CA TRP A 260 -18.60 3.77 14.09
C TRP A 260 -18.14 4.39 12.78
N THR A 261 -16.85 4.60 12.60
CA THR A 261 -16.28 5.40 11.50
C THR A 261 -15.87 4.60 10.28
N SER A 262 -15.50 3.31 10.43
CA SER A 262 -14.93 2.52 9.36
C SER A 262 -15.89 1.45 8.82
N HIS A 263 -16.30 1.60 7.56
CA HIS A 263 -17.02 0.56 6.83
C HIS A 263 -16.20 -0.73 6.69
N LEU A 264 -14.88 -0.59 6.48
CA LEU A 264 -13.95 -1.70 6.39
C LEU A 264 -13.91 -2.50 7.69
N PHE A 265 -13.74 -1.83 8.83
CA PHE A 265 -13.69 -2.48 10.13
C PHE A 265 -14.99 -3.23 10.46
N ARG A 266 -16.15 -2.64 10.11
CA ARG A 266 -17.45 -3.33 10.22
C ARG A 266 -17.52 -4.55 9.30
N ALA A 267 -17.07 -4.44 8.05
CA ALA A 267 -17.05 -5.55 7.10
C ALA A 267 -16.17 -6.70 7.59
N LEU A 268 -14.99 -6.39 8.15
CA LEU A 268 -14.10 -7.36 8.78
C LEU A 268 -14.79 -8.11 9.92
N ILE A 269 -15.35 -7.38 10.90
CA ILE A 269 -16.03 -8.00 12.05
C ILE A 269 -17.22 -8.83 11.59
N TYR A 270 -18.02 -8.31 10.66
CA TYR A 270 -19.18 -9.01 10.12
C TYR A 270 -18.77 -10.26 9.34
N GLY A 271 -17.69 -10.17 8.55
CA GLY A 271 -17.11 -11.30 7.82
C GLY A 271 -16.64 -12.41 8.79
N PHE A 272 -15.93 -12.04 9.87
CA PHE A 272 -15.53 -12.98 10.91
C PHE A 272 -16.74 -13.61 11.61
N ALA A 273 -17.73 -12.81 12.00
CA ALA A 273 -18.94 -13.29 12.69
C ALA A 273 -19.76 -14.27 11.83
N LEU A 274 -19.77 -14.11 10.50
CA LEU A 274 -20.46 -14.98 9.57
C LEU A 274 -19.61 -16.14 9.03
N GLY A 275 -18.37 -16.30 9.51
CA GLY A 275 -17.45 -17.35 9.02
C GLY A 275 -17.02 -17.19 7.56
N ARG A 276 -17.20 -15.99 6.97
CA ARG A 276 -16.84 -15.69 5.56
C ARG A 276 -15.36 -15.36 5.37
N CYS A 277 -14.56 -15.54 6.41
CA CYS A 277 -13.14 -15.17 6.42
C CYS A 277 -12.20 -16.36 6.22
N LYS A 278 -12.71 -17.53 5.83
CA LYS A 278 -11.87 -18.74 5.76
C LYS A 278 -10.64 -18.51 4.88
N THR A 279 -10.82 -18.05 3.66
CA THR A 279 -9.72 -17.84 2.70
C THR A 279 -8.71 -16.82 3.24
N PHE A 280 -9.17 -15.69 3.78
CA PHE A 280 -8.28 -14.71 4.41
C PHE A 280 -7.52 -15.30 5.61
N THR A 281 -8.21 -16.10 6.43
CA THR A 281 -7.58 -16.78 7.57
C THR A 281 -6.53 -17.79 7.11
N ASP A 282 -6.80 -18.54 6.05
CA ASP A 282 -5.86 -19.51 5.48
C ASP A 282 -4.62 -18.77 4.90
N VAL A 283 -4.79 -17.62 4.23
CA VAL A 283 -3.69 -16.76 3.76
C VAL A 283 -2.81 -16.34 4.93
N ILE A 284 -3.39 -15.81 6.01
CA ILE A 284 -2.63 -15.32 7.16
C ILE A 284 -1.95 -16.47 7.91
N LYS A 285 -2.63 -17.60 8.05
CA LYS A 285 -2.04 -18.80 8.68
C LYS A 285 -0.81 -19.28 7.91
N ASN A 286 -0.90 -19.38 6.58
CA ASN A 286 0.22 -19.86 5.77
C ASN A 286 1.37 -18.85 5.64
N CYS A 287 1.14 -17.60 6.02
CA CYS A 287 2.22 -16.63 6.16
C CYS A 287 3.15 -16.88 7.36
N GLY A 288 2.67 -17.63 8.36
CA GLY A 288 3.47 -18.11 9.50
C GLY A 288 4.20 -17.02 10.27
N GLU A 289 5.41 -17.33 10.70
CA GLU A 289 6.29 -16.41 11.43
C GLU A 289 6.72 -15.20 10.58
N VAL A 290 6.84 -15.37 9.27
CA VAL A 290 7.31 -14.30 8.35
C VAL A 290 6.43 -13.05 8.41
N CYS A 291 5.13 -13.21 8.62
CA CYS A 291 4.19 -12.08 8.69
C CYS A 291 4.01 -11.49 10.09
N LYS A 292 4.66 -12.01 11.10
CA LYS A 292 4.60 -11.41 12.43
C LYS A 292 5.33 -10.07 12.43
N MET A 293 4.62 -9.03 12.81
CA MET A 293 5.14 -7.65 12.72
C MET A 293 6.47 -7.45 13.48
N HIS A 294 6.66 -8.11 14.62
CA HIS A 294 7.92 -8.01 15.36
C HIS A 294 9.12 -8.58 14.59
N GLN A 295 8.92 -9.54 13.69
CA GLN A 295 9.97 -10.07 12.82
C GLN A 295 10.42 -9.04 11.79
N GLN A 296 9.52 -8.11 11.41
CA GLN A 296 9.86 -7.03 10.49
C GLN A 296 10.77 -5.96 11.12
N GLU A 297 11.00 -6.02 12.42
CA GLU A 297 11.94 -5.14 13.13
C GLU A 297 13.39 -5.65 13.09
N ASP A 298 13.59 -6.95 12.80
CA ASP A 298 14.92 -7.54 12.67
C ASP A 298 15.60 -7.13 11.35
N PRO A 299 16.73 -6.41 11.37
CA PRO A 299 17.45 -6.00 10.17
C PRO A 299 17.89 -7.19 9.29
N GLU A 300 18.25 -8.32 9.89
CA GLU A 300 18.65 -9.52 9.14
C GLU A 300 17.48 -10.13 8.38
N LEU A 301 16.26 -10.05 8.91
CA LEU A 301 15.06 -10.52 8.22
C LEU A 301 14.58 -9.51 7.16
N ARG A 302 14.77 -8.20 7.40
CA ARG A 302 14.46 -7.18 6.39
C ARG A 302 15.35 -7.26 5.14
N LYS A 303 16.52 -7.89 5.21
CA LYS A 303 17.38 -8.18 4.04
C LYS A 303 16.74 -9.21 3.10
N LEU A 304 15.91 -10.10 3.64
CA LEU A 304 15.22 -11.09 2.81
C LEU A 304 14.16 -10.37 1.99
N GLU A 305 14.14 -10.65 0.70
CA GLU A 305 13.11 -10.08 -0.16
C GLU A 305 11.78 -10.78 0.06
N PHE A 306 10.79 -10.01 0.53
CA PHE A 306 9.39 -10.37 0.57
C PHE A 306 8.60 -9.36 -0.29
N PRO A 307 8.55 -9.56 -1.62
CA PRO A 307 8.10 -8.54 -2.57
C PRO A 307 6.61 -8.20 -2.49
N SER A 308 5.87 -8.88 -1.61
CA SER A 308 4.48 -8.54 -1.27
C SER A 308 4.36 -7.57 -0.10
N GLY A 309 5.40 -7.40 0.76
CA GLY A 309 5.12 -6.76 2.03
C GLY A 309 6.25 -6.14 2.82
N ASN A 310 7.54 -6.38 2.53
CA ASN A 310 8.62 -5.83 3.35
C ASN A 310 9.46 -4.75 2.66
N GLY A 311 8.96 -4.18 1.59
CA GLY A 311 9.59 -2.98 1.02
C GLY A 311 9.68 -1.86 2.06
N ILE A 312 10.72 -1.05 1.96
CA ILE A 312 10.99 0.09 2.84
C ILE A 312 11.21 1.32 1.99
N GLY A 313 10.70 2.46 2.46
CA GLY A 313 10.87 3.72 1.75
C GLY A 313 10.46 4.93 2.57
N SER A 314 10.94 6.10 2.15
CA SER A 314 10.50 7.40 2.67
C SER A 314 9.25 7.90 1.92
N ALA A 315 8.43 8.75 2.56
CA ALA A 315 7.29 9.38 1.90
C ALA A 315 7.72 10.14 0.63
N ARG A 316 8.86 10.82 0.71
CA ARG A 316 9.46 11.56 -0.41
C ARG A 316 9.79 10.65 -1.59
N ALA A 317 10.40 9.51 -1.32
CA ALA A 317 10.77 8.55 -2.37
C ALA A 317 9.53 8.00 -3.08
N ILE A 318 8.52 7.62 -2.31
CA ILE A 318 7.27 7.09 -2.84
C ILE A 318 6.51 8.17 -3.62
N ALA A 319 6.38 9.39 -3.07
CA ALA A 319 5.75 10.51 -3.77
C ALA A 319 6.49 10.87 -5.08
N LYS A 320 7.83 10.82 -5.09
CA LYS A 320 8.64 11.06 -6.28
C LYS A 320 8.39 9.99 -7.34
N LEU A 321 8.40 8.72 -6.97
CA LEU A 321 8.17 7.61 -7.88
C LEU A 321 6.81 7.73 -8.58
N TYR A 322 5.74 7.91 -7.80
CA TYR A 322 4.41 8.10 -8.35
C TYR A 322 4.22 9.46 -9.03
N GLY A 323 4.99 10.48 -8.64
CA GLY A 323 5.08 11.77 -9.34
C GLY A 323 5.67 11.64 -10.75
N ILE A 324 6.69 10.79 -10.93
CA ILE A 324 7.24 10.45 -12.24
C ILE A 324 6.17 9.79 -13.11
N LEU A 325 5.43 8.82 -12.57
CA LEU A 325 4.34 8.16 -13.28
C LEU A 325 3.21 9.15 -13.64
N ALA A 326 2.79 9.98 -12.68
CA ALA A 326 1.77 11.02 -12.91
C ALA A 326 2.18 12.03 -13.97
N ASN A 327 3.48 12.24 -14.17
CA ASN A 327 4.06 13.19 -15.13
C ASN A 327 4.51 12.52 -16.45
N GLY A 328 3.85 11.42 -16.83
CA GLY A 328 4.07 10.73 -18.11
C GLY A 328 5.26 9.78 -18.11
N GLY A 329 5.68 9.26 -16.94
CA GLY A 329 6.69 8.23 -16.79
C GLY A 329 8.12 8.69 -17.02
N LYS A 330 8.39 10.01 -16.99
CA LYS A 330 9.70 10.59 -17.32
C LYS A 330 10.24 11.48 -16.21
N LEU A 331 11.56 11.45 -16.05
CA LEU A 331 12.31 12.39 -15.22
C LEU A 331 13.52 12.88 -16.02
N GLY A 332 13.48 14.14 -16.45
CA GLY A 332 14.46 14.69 -17.38
C GLY A 332 14.48 13.90 -18.70
N ASN A 333 15.64 13.38 -19.07
CA ASN A 333 15.83 12.54 -20.27
C ASN A 333 15.66 11.04 -20.04
N LYS A 334 15.34 10.63 -18.81
CA LYS A 334 15.14 9.21 -18.45
C LYS A 334 13.66 8.85 -18.52
N THR A 335 13.34 7.71 -19.12
CA THR A 335 11.99 7.13 -19.14
C THR A 335 11.95 5.95 -18.17
N LEU A 336 11.02 5.98 -17.22
CA LEU A 336 10.74 4.88 -16.30
C LEU A 336 9.73 3.90 -16.92
N LEU A 337 8.67 4.46 -17.49
CA LEU A 337 7.59 3.70 -18.12
C LEU A 337 7.02 4.55 -19.28
N SER A 338 6.65 3.89 -20.38
CA SER A 338 6.07 4.58 -21.54
C SER A 338 4.73 5.23 -21.20
N PRO A 339 4.36 6.31 -21.91
CA PRO A 339 3.06 6.95 -21.74
C PRO A 339 1.89 6.01 -21.98
N GLU A 340 2.04 5.03 -22.86
CA GLU A 340 1.01 4.04 -23.20
C GLU A 340 0.58 3.23 -21.98
N PHE A 341 1.52 2.66 -21.22
CA PHE A 341 1.21 1.93 -19.98
C PHE A 341 0.58 2.84 -18.92
N ILE A 342 1.05 4.07 -18.82
CA ILE A 342 0.48 5.05 -17.88
C ILE A 342 -0.96 5.41 -18.28
N ASP A 343 -1.24 5.52 -19.58
CA ASP A 343 -2.59 5.78 -20.09
C ASP A 343 -3.52 4.58 -19.81
N GLU A 344 -3.05 3.36 -19.97
CA GLU A 344 -3.82 2.17 -19.62
C GLU A 344 -4.20 2.11 -18.13
N LEU A 345 -3.28 2.49 -17.23
CA LEU A 345 -3.57 2.59 -15.80
C LEU A 345 -4.56 3.73 -15.49
N ALA A 346 -4.34 4.89 -16.07
CA ALA A 346 -5.15 6.08 -15.80
C ALA A 346 -6.56 6.01 -16.39
N HIS A 347 -6.76 5.29 -17.51
CA HIS A 347 -8.05 5.25 -18.21
C HIS A 347 -8.72 3.86 -18.18
N ASP A 348 -8.28 2.97 -17.31
CA ASP A 348 -8.96 1.69 -17.15
C ASP A 348 -10.42 1.89 -16.71
N LYS A 349 -11.36 1.51 -17.58
CA LYS A 349 -12.82 1.72 -17.39
C LYS A 349 -13.55 0.48 -16.91
N ARG A 350 -12.85 -0.62 -16.65
CA ARG A 350 -13.46 -1.83 -16.12
C ARG A 350 -14.08 -1.54 -14.74
N GLY A 351 -15.25 -2.06 -14.42
CA GLY A 351 -15.92 -1.86 -13.14
C GLY A 351 -15.16 -2.46 -11.96
N GLN A 352 -15.32 -1.92 -10.78
CA GLN A 352 -14.87 -2.57 -9.55
C GLN A 352 -15.82 -3.72 -9.23
N THR A 353 -15.28 -4.89 -8.89
CA THR A 353 -16.02 -6.05 -8.44
C THR A 353 -15.60 -6.42 -7.02
N GLY A 354 -16.40 -7.22 -6.34
CA GLY A 354 -16.09 -7.63 -4.97
C GLY A 354 -14.95 -8.63 -4.92
N ASP A 355 -13.99 -8.41 -4.05
CA ASP A 355 -12.82 -9.26 -3.86
C ASP A 355 -13.16 -10.52 -3.06
N PHE A 356 -12.85 -11.70 -3.62
CA PHE A 356 -13.17 -13.00 -3.03
C PHE A 356 -12.43 -13.25 -1.70
N VAL A 357 -11.20 -12.77 -1.57
CA VAL A 357 -10.37 -12.95 -0.37
C VAL A 357 -10.67 -11.88 0.67
N PHE A 358 -10.93 -10.64 0.22
CA PHE A 358 -11.02 -9.45 1.06
C PHE A 358 -12.48 -8.99 1.26
N PHE A 359 -13.33 -9.90 1.75
CA PHE A 359 -14.71 -9.61 2.24
C PHE A 359 -15.64 -8.95 1.22
N ASN A 360 -15.48 -9.24 -0.06
CA ASN A 360 -16.25 -8.66 -1.14
C ASN A 360 -16.12 -7.11 -1.23
N LEU A 361 -14.99 -6.56 -0.72
CA LEU A 361 -14.69 -5.15 -0.89
C LEU A 361 -14.36 -4.84 -2.35
N PRO A 362 -14.74 -3.66 -2.85
CA PRO A 362 -14.52 -3.29 -4.24
C PRO A 362 -13.06 -2.89 -4.46
N PHE A 363 -12.22 -3.85 -4.78
CA PHE A 363 -10.85 -3.61 -5.22
C PHE A 363 -10.74 -3.72 -6.74
N ARG A 364 -9.71 -3.08 -7.28
CA ARG A 364 -9.37 -3.21 -8.67
C ARG A 364 -7.88 -3.07 -8.88
N TRP A 365 -7.36 -3.97 -9.69
CA TRP A 365 -5.98 -3.93 -10.15
C TRP A 365 -5.91 -3.93 -11.67
N LYS A 366 -4.92 -3.22 -12.20
CA LYS A 366 -4.45 -3.32 -13.57
C LYS A 366 -2.96 -3.56 -13.55
N TYR A 367 -2.55 -4.71 -14.07
CA TYR A 367 -1.14 -5.12 -14.10
C TYR A 367 -0.43 -5.09 -12.73
N GLY A 368 -1.15 -5.42 -11.66
CA GLY A 368 -0.63 -5.41 -10.29
C GLY A 368 -0.62 -4.04 -9.60
N ILE A 369 -1.02 -2.99 -10.29
CA ILE A 369 -1.21 -1.65 -9.75
C ILE A 369 -2.67 -1.46 -9.35
N GLU A 370 -2.90 -0.93 -8.17
CA GLU A 370 -4.23 -0.59 -7.69
C GLU A 370 -4.78 0.60 -8.47
N VAL A 371 -6.04 0.49 -8.93
CA VAL A 371 -6.72 1.53 -9.70
C VAL A 371 -7.97 1.98 -8.93
N ILE A 372 -8.06 3.28 -8.67
CA ILE A 372 -9.16 3.90 -7.93
C ILE A 372 -9.89 4.87 -8.85
N PRO A 373 -11.13 4.53 -9.29
CA PRO A 373 -11.95 5.42 -10.08
C PRO A 373 -12.25 6.72 -9.33
N GLN A 374 -12.23 7.82 -10.03
CA GLN A 374 -12.63 9.12 -9.49
C GLN A 374 -14.03 9.48 -9.99
N PRO A 375 -14.98 9.80 -9.08
CA PRO A 375 -16.32 10.23 -9.50
C PRO A 375 -16.25 11.47 -10.41
N ASN A 376 -16.95 11.41 -11.55
CA ASN A 376 -17.05 12.51 -12.51
C ASN A 376 -15.73 12.92 -13.20
N GLU A 377 -14.73 12.03 -13.22
CA GLU A 377 -13.47 12.25 -13.91
C GLU A 377 -13.16 11.10 -14.88
N ASP A 378 -12.52 11.42 -16.00
CA ASP A 378 -12.09 10.39 -16.97
C ASP A 378 -10.82 9.64 -16.52
N ASN A 379 -10.08 10.20 -15.55
CA ASN A 379 -8.85 9.60 -15.05
C ASN A 379 -9.04 8.91 -13.73
N ASN A 380 -8.44 7.74 -13.59
CA ASN A 380 -8.26 7.07 -12.31
C ASN A 380 -7.04 7.62 -11.55
N ILE A 381 -7.06 7.51 -10.23
CA ILE A 381 -5.84 7.49 -9.42
C ILE A 381 -5.33 6.05 -9.43
N PHE A 382 -4.02 5.87 -9.57
CA PHE A 382 -3.43 4.54 -9.57
C PHE A 382 -2.16 4.49 -8.72
N GLY A 383 -1.89 3.33 -8.11
CA GLY A 383 -0.75 3.18 -7.23
C GLY A 383 -0.80 1.94 -6.37
N ALA A 384 -0.48 2.09 -5.11
CA ALA A 384 -0.55 1.00 -4.15
C ALA A 384 -0.79 1.48 -2.73
N SER A 385 -1.48 0.67 -1.94
CA SER A 385 -1.72 0.89 -0.52
C SER A 385 -1.24 -0.26 0.33
N GLY A 386 -0.82 0.06 1.57
CA GLY A 386 -0.47 -0.90 2.60
C GLY A 386 -1.35 -0.72 3.83
N VAL A 387 -1.67 -1.82 4.49
CA VAL A 387 -2.42 -1.79 5.73
C VAL A 387 -1.73 -0.87 6.74
N GLY A 388 -2.52 -0.10 7.49
CA GLY A 388 -2.00 0.86 8.47
C GLY A 388 -1.82 2.28 7.94
N GLY A 389 -1.97 2.52 6.63
CA GLY A 389 -1.95 3.84 6.04
C GLY A 389 -0.75 4.14 5.13
N GLN A 390 0.08 3.16 4.84
CA GLN A 390 1.15 3.33 3.84
C GLN A 390 0.53 3.52 2.46
N ILE A 391 0.87 4.58 1.74
CA ILE A 391 0.38 4.79 0.38
C ILE A 391 1.43 5.37 -0.57
N GLY A 392 1.28 5.03 -1.85
CA GLY A 392 1.88 5.72 -2.97
C GLY A 392 0.89 5.73 -4.14
N TYR A 393 0.51 6.93 -4.61
CA TYR A 393 -0.44 7.08 -5.71
C TYR A 393 -0.07 8.19 -6.69
N ALA A 394 -0.42 7.95 -7.94
CA ALA A 394 -0.32 8.89 -9.05
C ALA A 394 -1.72 9.36 -9.48
N ASP A 395 -1.88 10.67 -9.65
CA ASP A 395 -3.01 11.33 -10.31
C ASP A 395 -2.49 11.97 -11.61
N LYS A 396 -2.63 11.26 -12.72
CA LYS A 396 -2.14 11.73 -14.02
C LYS A 396 -2.87 12.99 -14.47
N GLY A 397 -4.18 13.07 -14.27
CA GLY A 397 -4.99 14.20 -14.69
C GLY A 397 -4.56 15.54 -14.06
N ARG A 398 -3.99 15.44 -12.85
CA ARG A 398 -3.47 16.62 -12.11
C ARG A 398 -1.96 16.67 -12.06
N GLN A 399 -1.27 15.67 -12.60
CA GLN A 399 0.19 15.52 -12.56
C GLN A 399 0.73 15.51 -11.11
N ILE A 400 0.08 14.74 -10.22
CA ILE A 400 0.42 14.65 -8.79
C ILE A 400 0.87 13.24 -8.44
N GLY A 401 1.98 13.14 -7.69
CA GLY A 401 2.35 11.94 -6.96
C GLY A 401 2.26 12.19 -5.46
N TYR A 402 1.64 11.24 -4.73
CA TYR A 402 1.51 11.28 -3.27
C TYR A 402 2.31 10.14 -2.64
N GLY A 403 2.88 10.42 -1.48
CA GLY A 403 3.45 9.42 -0.61
C GLY A 403 3.17 9.75 0.86
N PHE A 404 2.55 8.82 1.57
CA PHE A 404 2.41 8.89 3.02
C PHE A 404 2.97 7.62 3.64
N VAL A 405 3.83 7.76 4.64
CA VAL A 405 4.36 6.65 5.41
C VAL A 405 4.28 6.98 6.89
N THR A 406 4.05 5.95 7.70
CA THR A 406 3.88 6.08 9.14
C THR A 406 4.39 4.83 9.85
N ARG A 407 4.80 4.98 11.12
CA ARG A 407 5.03 3.80 11.99
C ARG A 407 3.76 3.36 12.72
N PHE A 408 2.73 4.19 12.75
CA PHE A 408 1.45 3.89 13.39
C PHE A 408 0.51 3.20 12.40
N LEU A 409 0.35 1.89 12.56
CA LEU A 409 -0.56 1.12 11.72
C LEU A 409 -2.01 1.31 12.19
N SER A 410 -2.71 2.25 11.54
CA SER A 410 -4.13 2.48 11.78
C SER A 410 -4.96 1.28 11.28
N PRO A 411 -5.88 0.74 12.09
CA PRO A 411 -6.75 -0.37 11.65
C PRO A 411 -7.76 0.04 10.57
N VAL A 412 -7.90 1.34 10.31
CA VAL A 412 -8.70 1.88 9.20
C VAL A 412 -7.85 2.37 8.04
N GLY A 413 -6.52 2.29 8.19
CA GLY A 413 -5.56 2.70 7.17
C GLY A 413 -5.53 1.70 6.03
N LEU A 414 -6.50 1.80 5.12
CA LEU A 414 -6.53 1.05 3.87
C LEU A 414 -6.93 1.98 2.74
N GLN A 415 -6.12 2.00 1.68
CA GLN A 415 -6.33 2.87 0.52
C GLN A 415 -6.46 4.36 0.90
N LEU A 416 -7.11 5.13 0.06
CA LEU A 416 -7.44 6.53 0.30
C LEU A 416 -8.60 6.73 1.29
N TYR A 417 -9.11 5.67 1.94
CA TYR A 417 -10.17 5.75 2.95
C TYR A 417 -9.65 6.09 4.35
N ASP A 418 -8.33 6.11 4.55
CA ASP A 418 -7.73 6.58 5.79
C ASP A 418 -8.03 8.08 5.99
N PRO A 419 -8.70 8.49 7.08
CA PRO A 419 -9.08 9.89 7.29
C PRO A 419 -7.89 10.83 7.34
N ARG A 420 -6.71 10.36 7.77
CA ARG A 420 -5.46 11.15 7.74
C ARG A 420 -5.11 11.55 6.32
N ILE A 421 -5.19 10.58 5.42
CA ILE A 421 -4.79 10.70 4.01
C ILE A 421 -5.85 11.47 3.22
N GLN A 422 -7.14 11.18 3.45
CA GLN A 422 -8.24 11.88 2.77
C GLN A 422 -8.15 13.39 2.97
N ARG A 423 -7.98 13.83 4.22
CA ARG A 423 -7.86 15.26 4.54
C ARG A 423 -6.64 15.91 3.91
N LEU A 424 -5.50 15.23 3.95
CA LEU A 424 -4.27 15.71 3.29
C LEU A 424 -4.46 15.83 1.79
N LYS A 425 -5.04 14.82 1.14
CA LYS A 425 -5.36 14.85 -0.29
C LYS A 425 -6.31 16.00 -0.63
N GLU A 426 -7.38 16.18 0.14
CA GLU A 426 -8.35 17.28 -0.07
C GLU A 426 -7.67 18.65 0.04
N SER A 427 -6.79 18.84 1.03
CA SER A 427 -6.03 20.07 1.21
C SER A 427 -5.09 20.35 0.02
N VAL A 428 -4.41 19.33 -0.49
CA VAL A 428 -3.60 19.44 -1.72
C VAL A 428 -4.46 19.85 -2.91
N LEU A 429 -5.60 19.19 -3.10
CA LEU A 429 -6.52 19.53 -4.21
C LEU A 429 -7.07 20.96 -4.11
N GLN A 430 -7.34 21.43 -2.89
CA GLN A 430 -7.80 22.80 -2.65
C GLN A 430 -6.69 23.82 -2.99
N ALA A 431 -5.45 23.56 -2.58
CA ALA A 431 -4.30 24.40 -2.92
C ALA A 431 -4.16 24.58 -4.44
N LEU A 432 -4.30 23.50 -5.21
CA LEU A 432 -4.22 23.53 -6.67
C LEU A 432 -5.37 24.30 -7.32
N ARG A 433 -6.61 24.22 -6.78
CA ARG A 433 -7.75 25.00 -7.30
C ARG A 433 -7.52 26.49 -7.10
N THR A 434 -7.04 26.88 -5.92
CA THR A 434 -6.76 28.28 -5.58
C THR A 434 -5.65 28.87 -6.45
N SER A 435 -4.63 28.09 -6.80
CA SER A 435 -3.54 28.51 -7.68
C SER A 435 -4.01 28.75 -9.13
N ARG A 436 -4.94 27.91 -9.64
CA ARG A 436 -5.52 28.07 -10.99
C ARG A 436 -6.44 29.27 -11.10
N GLY A 437 -7.12 29.69 -10.03
CA GLY A 437 -8.00 30.85 -10.02
C GLY A 437 -7.27 32.19 -9.93
N LYS A 438 -5.94 32.17 -9.74
CA LYS A 438 -5.08 33.38 -9.71
C LYS A 438 -4.29 33.63 -11.02
N GLN A 439 -4.38 32.71 -11.97
CA GLN A 439 -3.85 32.82 -13.33
C GLN A 439 -4.97 33.18 -14.31
#